data_e1ab54e2e519c3bb828c18736d4de5d9
#
_entry.id   e1ab54e2e519c3bb828c18736d4de5d9
#
_cell.length_a   1.000
_cell.length_b   1.000
_cell.length_c   1.000
_cell.angle_alpha   90.00
_cell.angle_beta   90.00
_cell.angle_gamma   90.00
#
_symmetry.space_group_name_H-M   'P 1'
#
loop_
_entity.id
_entity.type
_entity.pdbx_description
1 polymer ?
#
loop_
_entity_poly.entity_id
_entity_poly.type
_entity_poly.pdbx_seq_one_letter_code
_entity_poly.pdbx_strand_id
1 'polypeptide(L)'
;MNTMTQIETYLRANRIIILGYSFANPDHFFCEYLRGNHSAQIVIIDKNIEAVSGNVCRILQLMPNRYSRQVIEGIEQRRYDNRVTIIGADLAEIELEKYI
;
A
#
# COMPACT_ATOMS: atom_id res chain seq x y z
N MET A 1 16.21 16.20 7.99
CA MET A 1 15.71 15.04 7.27
C MET A 1 14.24 14.82 7.57
N ASN A 2 13.45 14.73 6.60
CA ASN A 2 12.07 14.42 6.85
C ASN A 2 11.73 13.00 6.38
N THR A 3 10.60 12.50 6.86
CA THR A 3 10.17 11.13 6.58
C THR A 3 9.83 10.91 5.12
N MET A 4 9.63 11.96 4.35
CA MET A 4 9.27 11.83 2.94
C MET A 4 10.36 11.17 2.11
N THR A 5 11.61 11.25 2.58
CA THR A 5 12.70 10.57 1.88
C THR A 5 12.58 9.05 1.93
N GLN A 6 11.73 8.53 2.81
CA GLN A 6 11.52 7.09 2.95
C GLN A 6 10.30 6.60 2.19
N ILE A 7 9.55 7.51 1.58
CA ILE A 7 8.35 7.15 0.82
C ILE A 7 8.69 7.28 -0.66
N GLU A 8 8.64 6.17 -1.35
CA GLU A 8 8.77 6.17 -2.79
C GLU A 8 7.40 5.93 -3.39
N THR A 9 6.95 6.86 -4.22
CA THR A 9 5.63 6.79 -4.82
C THR A 9 5.77 6.89 -6.33
N TYR A 10 5.19 5.93 -7.02
CA TYR A 10 5.22 5.87 -8.47
C TYR A 10 3.80 6.07 -9.00
N LEU A 11 3.64 7.01 -9.90
CA LEU A 11 2.37 7.27 -10.57
C LEU A 11 2.44 6.71 -11.97
N ARG A 12 1.57 5.75 -12.27
CA ARG A 12 1.58 5.12 -13.58
C ARG A 12 0.16 4.77 -13.99
N ALA A 13 -0.33 5.47 -15.00
CA ALA A 13 -1.73 5.41 -15.37
C ALA A 13 -2.56 5.70 -14.14
N ASN A 14 -3.55 5.12 -13.75
CA ASN A 14 -4.31 5.41 -12.54
C ASN A 14 -3.84 4.56 -11.34
N ARG A 15 -2.53 4.37 -11.23
CA ARG A 15 -1.97 3.54 -10.16
C ARG A 15 -0.95 4.32 -9.34
N ILE A 16 -1.06 4.20 -8.03
CA ILE A 16 -0.13 4.79 -7.08
C ILE A 16 0.56 3.64 -6.35
N ILE A 17 1.89 3.58 -6.45
CA ILE A 17 2.66 2.51 -5.81
C ILE A 17 3.50 3.13 -4.69
N ILE A 18 3.33 2.62 -3.48
CA ILE A 18 3.98 3.15 -2.28
C ILE A 18 4.88 2.07 -1.70
N LEU A 19 6.15 2.40 -1.51
CA LEU A 19 7.17 1.45 -1.10
C LEU A 19 7.68 1.75 0.29
N GLY A 20 7.73 0.73 1.14
CA GLY A 20 8.42 0.81 2.42
C GLY A 20 7.86 1.82 3.41
N TYR A 21 6.54 2.00 3.42
CA TYR A 21 5.90 2.95 4.32
C TYR A 21 4.81 2.25 5.12
N SER A 22 4.95 2.23 6.45
CA SER A 22 4.06 1.48 7.32
C SER A 22 2.74 2.17 7.62
N PHE A 23 2.64 3.46 7.37
CA PHE A 23 1.46 4.27 7.73
C PHE A 23 1.23 4.37 9.25
N ALA A 24 2.24 4.16 10.05
CA ALA A 24 2.09 4.25 11.51
C ALA A 24 1.83 5.70 11.95
N ASN A 25 2.56 6.65 11.37
CA ASN A 25 2.38 8.08 11.64
C ASN A 25 2.29 8.82 10.32
N PRO A 26 1.18 8.69 9.60
CA PRO A 26 1.11 9.24 8.26
C PRO A 26 0.96 10.75 8.25
N ASP A 27 1.52 11.37 7.23
CA ASP A 27 1.34 12.79 6.96
C ASP A 27 -0.12 13.05 6.59
N HIS A 28 -0.68 14.11 7.16
CA HIS A 28 -2.09 14.45 6.94
C HIS A 28 -2.39 14.74 5.46
N PHE A 29 -1.53 15.49 4.80
CA PHE A 29 -1.73 15.82 3.39
C PHE A 29 -1.63 14.60 2.50
N PHE A 30 -0.74 13.67 2.84
CA PHE A 30 -0.61 12.42 2.11
C PHE A 30 -1.87 11.58 2.23
N CYS A 31 -2.43 11.50 3.44
CA CYS A 31 -3.68 10.76 3.66
C CYS A 31 -4.85 11.39 2.88
N GLU A 32 -4.95 12.71 2.87
CA GLU A 32 -5.97 13.41 2.11
C GLU A 32 -5.81 13.17 0.61
N TYR A 33 -4.57 13.15 0.14
CA TYR A 33 -4.28 12.87 -1.26
C TYR A 33 -4.78 11.47 -1.64
N LEU A 34 -4.50 10.47 -0.81
CA LEU A 34 -4.94 9.11 -1.08
C LEU A 34 -6.47 8.99 -1.04
N ARG A 35 -7.10 9.63 -0.06
CA ARG A 35 -8.55 9.60 0.06
C ARG A 35 -9.23 10.26 -1.12
N GLY A 36 -8.64 11.31 -1.65
CA GLY A 36 -9.20 12.07 -2.77
C GLY A 36 -9.07 11.39 -4.12
N ASN A 37 -8.22 10.38 -4.24
CA ASN A 37 -7.99 9.72 -5.53
C ASN A 37 -8.84 8.46 -5.67
N HIS A 38 -10.15 8.63 -5.74
CA HIS A 38 -11.08 7.49 -5.75
C HIS A 38 -10.95 6.58 -6.95
N SER A 39 -10.47 7.09 -8.06
CA SER A 39 -10.32 6.29 -9.28
C SER A 39 -8.97 5.60 -9.38
N ALA A 40 -8.02 5.93 -8.51
CA ALA A 40 -6.69 5.35 -8.58
C ALA A 40 -6.62 4.01 -7.88
N GLN A 41 -5.84 3.11 -8.45
CA GLN A 41 -5.46 1.87 -7.78
C GLN A 41 -4.26 2.15 -6.90
N ILE A 42 -4.30 1.70 -5.66
CA ILE A 42 -3.22 1.93 -4.71
C ILE A 42 -2.55 0.60 -4.41
N VAL A 43 -1.25 0.51 -4.61
CA VAL A 43 -0.46 -0.68 -4.31
C VAL A 43 0.57 -0.31 -3.27
N ILE A 44 0.57 -1.01 -2.15
CA ILE A 44 1.47 -0.75 -1.03
C ILE A 44 2.32 -1.98 -0.81
N ILE A 45 3.63 -1.81 -0.79
CA ILE A 45 4.57 -2.91 -0.60
C ILE A 45 5.37 -2.67 0.66
N ASP A 46 5.23 -3.57 1.63
CA ASP A 46 5.96 -3.51 2.88
C ASP A 46 6.04 -4.92 3.45
N LYS A 47 7.12 -5.22 4.14
CA LYS A 47 7.33 -6.56 4.69
C LYS A 47 6.38 -6.90 5.84
N ASN A 48 5.84 -5.90 6.54
CA ASN A 48 4.96 -6.12 7.68
C ASN A 48 3.50 -5.90 7.26
N ILE A 49 2.93 -6.86 6.56
CA ILE A 49 1.59 -6.74 5.99
C ILE A 49 0.51 -6.57 7.07
N GLU A 50 0.67 -7.18 8.24
CA GLU A 50 -0.32 -7.05 9.31
C GLU A 50 -0.43 -5.62 9.83
N ALA A 51 0.71 -5.02 10.15
CA ALA A 51 0.71 -3.64 10.66
C ALA A 51 0.24 -2.65 9.60
N VAL A 52 0.71 -2.81 8.38
CA VAL A 52 0.34 -1.92 7.28
C VAL A 52 -1.14 -2.03 6.96
N SER A 53 -1.67 -3.24 6.92
CA SER A 53 -3.10 -3.46 6.64
C SER A 53 -3.98 -2.78 7.68
N GLY A 54 -3.66 -2.92 8.95
CA GLY A 54 -4.41 -2.27 10.00
C GLY A 54 -4.40 -0.76 9.88
N ASN A 55 -3.23 -0.19 9.62
CA ASN A 55 -3.08 1.27 9.51
C ASN A 55 -3.79 1.81 8.27
N VAL A 56 -3.65 1.14 7.14
CA VAL A 56 -4.26 1.57 5.89
C VAL A 56 -5.77 1.50 5.95
N CYS A 57 -6.31 0.42 6.53
CA CYS A 57 -7.77 0.31 6.68
C CYS A 57 -8.34 1.43 7.53
N ARG A 58 -7.64 1.80 8.59
CA ARG A 58 -8.07 2.91 9.45
C ARG A 58 -8.05 4.23 8.69
N ILE A 59 -6.96 4.50 7.95
CA ILE A 59 -6.76 5.77 7.25
C ILE A 59 -7.74 5.92 6.07
N LEU A 60 -7.91 4.86 5.30
CA LEU A 60 -8.75 4.89 4.10
C LEU A 60 -10.17 4.43 4.35
N GLN A 61 -10.51 4.15 5.62
CA GLN A 61 -11.85 3.74 6.03
C GLN A 61 -12.32 2.48 5.32
N LEU A 62 -11.41 1.49 5.25
CA LEU A 62 -11.70 0.19 4.67
C LEU A 62 -12.11 -0.78 5.77
N MET A 63 -12.87 -1.80 5.38
CA MET A 63 -13.29 -2.85 6.32
C MET A 63 -12.13 -3.85 6.51
N PRO A 64 -11.56 -3.95 7.72
CA PRO A 64 -10.35 -4.76 7.93
C PRO A 64 -10.53 -6.25 7.64
N ASN A 65 -11.77 -6.74 7.76
CA ASN A 65 -12.06 -8.15 7.55
C ASN A 65 -12.57 -8.47 6.15
N ARG A 66 -12.67 -7.48 5.29
CA ARG A 66 -13.21 -7.67 3.94
C ARG A 66 -12.11 -7.48 2.91
N TYR A 67 -11.33 -8.53 2.72
CA TYR A 67 -10.28 -8.51 1.72
C TYR A 67 -10.14 -9.89 1.08
N SER A 68 -9.61 -9.91 -0.13
CA SER A 68 -9.22 -11.13 -0.82
C SER A 68 -7.75 -11.38 -0.54
N ARG A 69 -7.45 -12.56 -0.04
CA ARG A 69 -6.06 -12.95 0.24
C ARG A 69 -5.56 -13.86 -0.86
N GLN A 70 -4.35 -13.60 -1.30
CA GLN A 70 -3.69 -14.41 -2.31
C GLN A 70 -2.22 -14.55 -1.96
N VAL A 71 -1.65 -15.73 -2.21
CA VAL A 71 -0.23 -15.97 -2.01
C VAL A 71 0.37 -16.37 -3.34
N ILE A 72 1.30 -15.57 -3.84
CA ILE A 72 1.98 -15.82 -5.10
C ILE A 72 3.47 -15.91 -4.83
N GLU A 73 4.06 -17.06 -5.14
CA GLU A 73 5.49 -17.30 -4.92
C GLU A 73 5.92 -17.05 -3.47
N GLY A 74 5.04 -17.41 -2.52
CA GLY A 74 5.31 -17.23 -1.10
C GLY A 74 5.05 -15.84 -0.56
N ILE A 75 4.58 -14.93 -1.40
CA ILE A 75 4.32 -13.55 -1.00
C ILE A 75 2.83 -13.34 -0.83
N GLU A 76 2.42 -12.93 0.37
CA GLU A 76 1.02 -12.65 0.66
C GLU A 76 0.60 -11.31 0.09
N GLN A 77 -0.58 -11.29 -0.51
CA GLN A 77 -1.23 -10.08 -1.01
C GLN A 77 -2.63 -10.00 -0.45
N ARG A 78 -3.03 -8.79 -0.04
CA ARG A 78 -4.39 -8.53 0.43
C ARG A 78 -4.98 -7.42 -0.41
N ARG A 79 -6.15 -7.69 -0.99
CA ARG A 79 -6.83 -6.72 -1.85
C ARG A 79 -8.12 -6.29 -1.19
N TYR A 80 -8.21 -4.99 -0.92
CA TYR A 80 -9.37 -4.38 -0.28
C TYR A 80 -10.15 -3.58 -1.31
N ASP A 81 -11.45 -3.84 -1.40
CA ASP A 81 -12.42 -3.02 -2.14
C ASP A 81 -12.04 -2.79 -3.61
N ASN A 82 -11.33 -3.74 -4.23
CA ASN A 82 -10.86 -3.66 -5.61
C ASN A 82 -10.02 -2.41 -5.91
N ARG A 83 -9.56 -1.72 -4.88
CA ARG A 83 -8.84 -0.46 -5.06
C ARG A 83 -7.47 -0.48 -4.42
N VAL A 84 -7.34 -1.11 -3.27
CA VAL A 84 -6.10 -1.11 -2.49
C VAL A 84 -5.55 -2.52 -2.42
N THR A 85 -4.30 -2.69 -2.84
CA THR A 85 -3.58 -3.96 -2.73
C THR A 85 -2.37 -3.77 -1.84
N ILE A 86 -2.25 -4.60 -0.81
CA ILE A 86 -1.11 -4.58 0.10
C ILE A 86 -0.32 -5.85 -0.11
N ILE A 87 0.97 -5.69 -0.40
CA ILE A 87 1.87 -6.80 -0.70
C ILE A 87 2.89 -6.92 0.41
N GLY A 88 2.88 -8.07 1.08
CA GLY A 88 3.77 -8.34 2.22
C GLY A 88 5.12 -8.87 1.75
N ALA A 89 6.00 -7.98 1.32
CA ALA A 89 7.31 -8.38 0.81
C ALA A 89 8.36 -7.35 1.20
N ASP A 90 9.58 -7.83 1.35
CA ASP A 90 10.74 -6.97 1.51
C ASP A 90 11.12 -6.45 0.12
N LEU A 91 11.38 -5.16 0.02
CA LEU A 91 11.77 -4.55 -1.26
C LEU A 91 13.02 -5.16 -1.86
N ALA A 92 13.89 -5.70 -1.02
CA ALA A 92 15.10 -6.37 -1.49
C ALA A 92 14.82 -7.72 -2.14
N GLU A 93 13.65 -8.29 -1.90
CA GLU A 93 13.30 -9.64 -2.35
C GLU A 93 12.24 -9.65 -3.46
N ILE A 94 11.74 -8.49 -3.86
CA ILE A 94 10.64 -8.41 -4.82
C ILE A 94 11.10 -7.77 -6.13
N GLU A 95 10.55 -8.26 -7.22
CA GLU A 95 10.79 -7.66 -8.53
C GLU A 95 9.77 -6.55 -8.77
N LEU A 96 10.20 -5.32 -8.59
CA LEU A 96 9.31 -4.17 -8.71
C LEU A 96 8.69 -4.04 -10.11
N GLU A 97 9.38 -4.48 -11.14
CA GLU A 97 8.88 -4.38 -12.50
C GLU A 97 7.54 -5.08 -12.70
N LYS A 98 7.25 -6.08 -11.87
CA LYS A 98 5.97 -6.78 -11.95
C LYS A 98 4.80 -5.92 -11.48
N TYR A 99 5.07 -4.88 -10.72
CA TYR A 99 4.04 -4.06 -10.08
C TYR A 99 3.99 -2.63 -10.59
N ILE A 100 5.05 -2.19 -11.23
CA ILE A 100 5.14 -0.82 -11.75
C ILE A 100 4.67 -0.70 -13.21
#